data_bffe7ee37cddf37c67c6a3cca458deb4
#
_entry.id   bffe7ee37cddf37c67c6a3cca458deb4
#
_cell.length_a   1.000
_cell.length_b   1.000
_cell.length_c   1.000
_cell.angle_alpha   90.00
_cell.angle_beta   90.00
_cell.angle_gamma   90.00
#
_symmetry.space_group_name_H-M   'P 1'
#
loop_
_entity.id
_entity.type
_entity.pdbx_description
1 polymer ?
#
loop_
_entity_poly.entity_id
_entity_poly.type
_entity_poly.pdbx_seq_one_letter_code
_entity_poly.pdbx_strand_id
1 'polypeptide(L)'
;MSKIWGVVRHILVWWVPGVAMLAALACGFVFWTVASQNGTRLLLDTVARQLDGEIAGVRGSVLRGLRVDRIRLSVADVDVAVDDLRLDVAWRALGQRLLHVRELAATRVEVGLHTPATPPPDSDEPFALRLPVELALDRLSLGEFVLRQDGEPLPVSAGELQASLAAGRHGARLTLDSLRVTHAVGTLRAQGRLDVASLAQPWPLTASLDLQAQGSGPESPLCLAPLLDARDKTAKDKAAKDKGKDKGKDDAGEKPDEPADPCGLALQVQAQGTLEQLEAELTGAGQGLALEARAGLLPQAPFPLRTASLKLTREDKSSLAATLDWQPQPGQPGRDRVVATFEAERLDLQRLAGEAIPPAMLSARGGLDAEVDDLSSLHRATLTLDVTKGSSWNRHPLAGKVAASVSALGDPPGAFATAAPAQPHALPGGLWVDQLDVDLQLGPNRVRAQGKLDERAGALKLDAQAPRLDAFWPGIPGAASVKAALDGALARHRGRIEAAYTPADARARVLGRARAQAQLEFSGGWGRGRPPRAPPPAGAARYRA
;
A
#
# COMPACT_ATOMS: atom_id res chain seq x y z
N MET A 1 -74.68 -31.26 20.02
CA MET A 1 -73.82 -30.06 20.33
C MET A 1 -73.26 -30.11 21.77
N SER A 2 -73.75 -30.86 22.74
CA SER A 2 -73.25 -30.85 24.12
C SER A 2 -71.86 -31.55 24.35
N LYS A 3 -71.51 -32.56 23.54
CA LYS A 3 -70.22 -33.30 23.70
C LYS A 3 -69.01 -32.53 23.24
N ILE A 4 -69.13 -31.62 22.24
CA ILE A 4 -68.06 -30.79 21.75
C ILE A 4 -67.67 -29.72 22.79
N TRP A 5 -68.62 -29.16 23.50
CA TRP A 5 -68.40 -28.18 24.56
C TRP A 5 -67.64 -28.75 25.76
N GLY A 6 -67.78 -30.02 26.07
CA GLY A 6 -67.07 -30.72 27.15
C GLY A 6 -65.59 -30.90 26.82
N VAL A 7 -65.25 -31.24 25.58
CA VAL A 7 -63.89 -31.42 25.11
C VAL A 7 -63.17 -30.08 25.01
N VAL A 8 -63.82 -29.04 24.47
CA VAL A 8 -63.26 -27.68 24.37
C VAL A 8 -62.99 -27.10 25.77
N ARG A 9 -63.93 -27.34 26.74
CA ARG A 9 -63.73 -26.90 28.14
C ARG A 9 -62.60 -27.65 28.83
N HIS A 10 -62.37 -28.93 28.55
CA HIS A 10 -61.26 -29.71 29.10
C HIS A 10 -59.91 -29.27 28.53
N ILE A 11 -59.86 -29.01 27.25
CA ILE A 11 -58.68 -28.45 26.59
C ILE A 11 -58.37 -27.04 27.14
N LEU A 12 -59.35 -26.16 27.26
CA LEU A 12 -59.18 -24.80 27.74
C LEU A 12 -58.74 -24.72 29.22
N VAL A 13 -59.27 -25.65 30.07
CA VAL A 13 -59.02 -25.67 31.52
C VAL A 13 -57.68 -26.34 31.89
N TRP A 14 -57.20 -27.30 31.09
CA TRP A 14 -56.02 -28.09 31.46
C TRP A 14 -54.80 -27.81 30.53
N TRP A 15 -55.03 -27.59 29.23
CA TRP A 15 -53.92 -27.35 28.28
C TRP A 15 -53.42 -25.90 28.28
N VAL A 16 -54.31 -24.93 28.38
CA VAL A 16 -53.89 -23.51 28.41
C VAL A 16 -53.05 -23.18 29.66
N PRO A 17 -53.45 -23.59 30.90
CA PRO A 17 -52.57 -23.40 32.05
C PRO A 17 -51.27 -24.20 31.98
N GLY A 18 -51.32 -25.43 31.42
CA GLY A 18 -50.13 -26.26 31.22
C GLY A 18 -49.12 -25.62 30.28
N VAL A 19 -49.56 -25.12 29.13
CA VAL A 19 -48.72 -24.39 28.19
C VAL A 19 -48.24 -23.08 28.78
N ALA A 20 -49.07 -22.33 29.47
CA ALA A 20 -48.71 -21.11 30.18
C ALA A 20 -47.65 -21.35 31.27
N MET A 21 -47.80 -22.44 32.02
CA MET A 21 -46.82 -22.85 33.03
C MET A 21 -45.50 -23.28 32.41
N LEU A 22 -45.52 -24.02 31.31
CA LEU A 22 -44.33 -24.42 30.56
C LEU A 22 -43.61 -23.20 29.97
N ALA A 23 -44.36 -22.25 29.40
CA ALA A 23 -43.82 -20.98 28.92
C ALA A 23 -43.23 -20.15 30.06
N ALA A 24 -43.90 -20.08 31.21
CA ALA A 24 -43.40 -19.39 32.39
C ALA A 24 -42.11 -20.03 32.95
N LEU A 25 -42.03 -21.36 32.96
CA LEU A 25 -40.83 -22.10 33.36
C LEU A 25 -39.70 -21.90 32.35
N ALA A 26 -39.98 -21.91 31.05
CA ALA A 26 -38.99 -21.62 30.00
C ALA A 26 -38.48 -20.18 30.11
N CYS A 27 -39.35 -19.20 30.27
CA CYS A 27 -38.99 -17.81 30.52
C CYS A 27 -38.18 -17.65 31.81
N GLY A 28 -38.60 -18.33 32.89
CA GLY A 28 -37.86 -18.34 34.16
C GLY A 28 -36.49 -18.98 34.05
N PHE A 29 -36.35 -20.05 33.30
CA PHE A 29 -35.08 -20.70 33.01
C PHE A 29 -34.16 -19.79 32.17
N VAL A 30 -34.64 -19.18 31.09
CA VAL A 30 -33.90 -18.21 30.29
C VAL A 30 -33.47 -17.02 31.15
N PHE A 31 -34.41 -16.49 31.97
CA PHE A 31 -34.05 -15.39 32.88
C PHE A 31 -32.98 -15.81 33.90
N TRP A 32 -33.07 -17.00 34.47
CA TRP A 32 -32.09 -17.53 35.41
C TRP A 32 -30.72 -17.72 34.74
N THR A 33 -30.65 -18.25 33.51
CA THR A 33 -29.42 -18.46 32.78
C THR A 33 -28.70 -17.13 32.47
N VAL A 34 -29.43 -16.06 32.21
CA VAL A 34 -28.89 -14.74 31.91
C VAL A 34 -28.63 -13.91 33.18
N ALA A 35 -29.41 -14.10 34.24
CA ALA A 35 -29.35 -13.31 35.47
C ALA A 35 -28.39 -13.86 36.54
N SER A 36 -28.09 -15.15 36.50
CA SER A 36 -27.21 -15.78 37.50
C SER A 36 -25.82 -16.10 36.92
N GLN A 37 -24.79 -16.08 37.79
CA GLN A 37 -23.44 -16.46 37.40
C GLN A 37 -23.36 -17.92 36.93
N ASN A 38 -24.04 -18.82 37.61
CA ASN A 38 -24.04 -20.25 37.24
C ASN A 38 -24.75 -20.52 35.92
N GLY A 39 -25.88 -19.82 35.67
CA GLY A 39 -26.58 -19.89 34.40
C GLY A 39 -25.75 -19.30 33.25
N THR A 40 -25.11 -18.17 33.47
CA THR A 40 -24.22 -17.56 32.51
C THR A 40 -23.03 -18.49 32.16
N ARG A 41 -22.44 -19.15 33.15
CA ARG A 41 -21.39 -20.17 32.91
C ARG A 41 -21.93 -21.33 32.07
N LEU A 42 -23.06 -21.88 32.42
CA LEU A 42 -23.66 -22.99 31.65
C LEU A 42 -23.90 -22.60 30.18
N LEU A 43 -24.40 -21.39 29.95
CA LEU A 43 -24.63 -20.84 28.62
C LEU A 43 -23.35 -20.70 27.83
N LEU A 44 -22.33 -20.07 28.41
CA LEU A 44 -21.00 -19.87 27.79
C LEU A 44 -20.28 -21.19 27.54
N ASP A 45 -20.30 -22.14 28.49
CA ASP A 45 -19.73 -23.48 28.32
C ASP A 45 -20.43 -24.29 27.21
N THR A 46 -21.73 -24.05 27.02
CA THR A 46 -22.47 -24.71 25.94
C THR A 46 -22.10 -24.13 24.57
N VAL A 47 -22.01 -22.81 24.47
CA VAL A 47 -21.54 -22.12 23.25
C VAL A 47 -20.09 -22.48 22.94
N ALA A 48 -19.22 -22.50 23.94
CA ALA A 48 -17.83 -22.88 23.76
C ALA A 48 -17.69 -24.29 23.18
N ARG A 49 -18.45 -25.26 23.73
CA ARG A 49 -18.44 -26.64 23.21
C ARG A 49 -18.96 -26.78 21.78
N GLN A 50 -19.88 -25.90 21.34
CA GLN A 50 -20.34 -25.89 19.94
C GLN A 50 -19.35 -25.27 18.97
N LEU A 51 -18.44 -24.42 19.45
CA LEU A 51 -17.45 -23.70 18.65
C LEU A 51 -16.03 -24.23 18.89
N ASP A 52 -15.89 -25.46 19.37
CA ASP A 52 -14.59 -26.09 19.72
C ASP A 52 -13.70 -25.16 20.55
N GLY A 53 -14.32 -24.47 21.53
CA GLY A 53 -13.68 -23.43 22.31
C GLY A 53 -13.59 -23.73 23.80
N GLU A 54 -12.79 -22.91 24.49
CA GLU A 54 -12.60 -22.95 25.93
C GLU A 54 -12.83 -21.57 26.53
N ILE A 55 -13.64 -21.51 27.61
CA ILE A 55 -13.92 -20.29 28.35
C ILE A 55 -13.57 -20.51 29.82
N ALA A 56 -12.72 -19.65 30.38
CA ALA A 56 -12.25 -19.76 31.75
C ALA A 56 -12.49 -18.47 32.53
N GLY A 57 -12.73 -18.61 33.85
CA GLY A 57 -12.77 -17.49 34.78
C GLY A 57 -14.01 -16.58 34.64
N VAL A 58 -15.18 -17.17 34.35
CA VAL A 58 -16.44 -16.42 34.22
C VAL A 58 -16.89 -15.87 35.58
N ARG A 59 -17.07 -14.56 35.68
CA ARG A 59 -17.53 -13.82 36.86
C ARG A 59 -18.66 -12.86 36.51
N GLY A 60 -19.60 -12.71 37.40
CA GLY A 60 -20.79 -11.88 37.16
C GLY A 60 -21.86 -12.59 36.35
N SER A 61 -22.72 -11.83 35.71
CA SER A 61 -23.77 -12.34 34.84
C SER A 61 -24.02 -11.41 33.66
N VAL A 62 -24.62 -11.92 32.60
CA VAL A 62 -24.88 -11.09 31.40
C VAL A 62 -25.77 -9.88 31.74
N LEU A 63 -26.66 -9.99 32.76
CA LEU A 63 -27.54 -8.88 33.17
C LEU A 63 -26.86 -7.83 34.07
N ARG A 64 -25.82 -8.17 34.82
CA ARG A 64 -25.23 -7.29 35.85
C ARG A 64 -23.79 -6.89 35.54
N GLY A 65 -23.29 -7.24 34.38
CA GLY A 65 -21.91 -7.11 33.97
C GLY A 65 -21.18 -8.44 34.02
N LEU A 66 -20.62 -8.80 32.89
CA LEU A 66 -19.88 -10.04 32.64
C LEU A 66 -18.39 -9.75 32.61
N ARG A 67 -17.63 -10.58 33.29
CA ARG A 67 -16.16 -10.64 33.15
C ARG A 67 -15.74 -12.05 32.88
N VAL A 68 -14.84 -12.22 31.90
CA VAL A 68 -14.29 -13.51 31.52
C VAL A 68 -12.78 -13.37 31.44
N ASP A 69 -12.08 -14.18 32.22
CA ASP A 69 -10.62 -14.07 32.30
C ASP A 69 -9.98 -14.51 30.97
N ARG A 70 -10.54 -15.54 30.30
CA ARG A 70 -10.02 -16.02 29.02
C ARG A 70 -11.08 -16.69 28.18
N ILE A 71 -11.08 -16.37 26.89
CA ILE A 71 -11.87 -17.01 25.85
C ILE A 71 -10.93 -17.49 24.76
N ARG A 72 -11.09 -18.73 24.32
CA ARG A 72 -10.43 -19.27 23.12
C ARG A 72 -11.49 -19.95 22.27
N LEU A 73 -11.56 -19.60 21.03
CA LEU A 73 -12.53 -20.13 20.06
C LEU A 73 -11.80 -20.44 18.76
N SER A 74 -12.09 -21.59 18.18
CA SER A 74 -11.63 -21.97 16.85
C SER A 74 -12.85 -22.16 15.96
N VAL A 75 -12.99 -21.31 14.94
CA VAL A 75 -14.12 -21.36 14.01
C VAL A 75 -13.58 -21.42 12.59
N ALA A 76 -13.75 -22.54 11.92
CA ALA A 76 -13.19 -22.80 10.59
C ALA A 76 -11.67 -22.52 10.57
N ASP A 77 -11.24 -21.56 9.77
CA ASP A 77 -9.83 -21.21 9.59
C ASP A 77 -9.40 -19.99 10.45
N VAL A 78 -10.16 -19.69 11.52
CA VAL A 78 -9.90 -18.52 12.39
C VAL A 78 -9.87 -18.97 13.86
N ASP A 79 -8.74 -18.71 14.52
CA ASP A 79 -8.57 -18.84 15.96
C ASP A 79 -8.70 -17.49 16.63
N VAL A 80 -9.51 -17.36 17.66
CA VAL A 80 -9.68 -16.13 18.43
C VAL A 80 -9.39 -16.39 19.90
N ALA A 81 -8.44 -15.65 20.45
CA ALA A 81 -8.18 -15.64 21.89
C ALA A 81 -8.41 -14.24 22.45
N VAL A 82 -9.18 -14.15 23.55
CA VAL A 82 -9.50 -12.89 24.23
C VAL A 82 -9.16 -13.03 25.71
N ASP A 83 -8.38 -12.12 26.24
CA ASP A 83 -8.02 -12.06 27.66
C ASP A 83 -8.70 -10.87 28.35
N ASP A 84 -9.22 -11.10 29.57
CA ASP A 84 -9.90 -10.14 30.46
C ASP A 84 -11.04 -9.37 29.76
N LEU A 85 -11.98 -10.14 29.16
CA LEU A 85 -13.18 -9.55 28.56
C LEU A 85 -14.10 -8.99 29.62
N ARG A 86 -14.55 -7.74 29.43
CA ARG A 86 -15.57 -7.07 30.23
C ARG A 86 -16.70 -6.62 29.34
N LEU A 87 -17.92 -6.93 29.75
CA LEU A 87 -19.14 -6.58 29.03
C LEU A 87 -20.18 -6.04 30.01
N ASP A 88 -20.63 -4.82 29.78
CA ASP A 88 -21.75 -4.19 30.51
C ASP A 88 -22.86 -3.78 29.51
N VAL A 89 -24.05 -4.33 29.70
CA VAL A 89 -25.22 -4.12 28.82
C VAL A 89 -26.36 -3.48 29.62
N ALA A 90 -26.90 -2.39 29.10
CA ALA A 90 -28.07 -1.71 29.64
C ALA A 90 -29.38 -2.37 29.16
N TRP A 91 -29.74 -3.51 29.69
CA TRP A 91 -30.87 -4.34 29.27
C TRP A 91 -32.24 -3.65 29.26
N ARG A 92 -32.42 -2.60 30.07
CA ARG A 92 -33.65 -1.81 30.09
C ARG A 92 -33.93 -1.13 28.74
N ALA A 93 -32.92 -0.82 27.98
CA ALA A 93 -33.00 -0.20 26.65
C ALA A 93 -33.60 -1.17 25.61
N LEU A 94 -33.49 -2.48 25.83
CA LEU A 94 -34.05 -3.49 24.93
C LEU A 94 -35.56 -3.38 24.77
N GLY A 95 -36.27 -2.91 25.81
CA GLY A 95 -37.69 -2.59 25.73
C GLY A 95 -38.04 -1.49 24.72
N GLN A 96 -37.06 -0.68 24.35
CA GLN A 96 -37.13 0.36 23.30
C GLN A 96 -36.52 -0.11 21.98
N ARG A 97 -36.23 -1.40 21.81
CA ARG A 97 -35.56 -2.02 20.67
C ARG A 97 -34.12 -1.49 20.47
N LEU A 98 -33.46 -1.08 21.54
CA LEU A 98 -32.08 -0.61 21.56
C LEU A 98 -31.22 -1.60 22.36
N LEU A 99 -30.25 -2.25 21.71
CA LEU A 99 -29.18 -2.97 22.37
C LEU A 99 -28.11 -1.97 22.78
N HIS A 100 -28.13 -1.57 24.05
CA HIS A 100 -27.21 -0.59 24.56
C HIS A 100 -26.11 -1.26 25.38
N VAL A 101 -24.91 -1.31 24.83
CA VAL A 101 -23.68 -1.79 25.44
C VAL A 101 -22.92 -0.59 25.96
N ARG A 102 -22.83 -0.46 27.28
CA ARG A 102 -22.09 0.65 27.92
C ARG A 102 -20.59 0.49 27.79
N GLU A 103 -20.11 -0.74 27.98
CA GLU A 103 -18.70 -1.05 27.96
C GLU A 103 -18.46 -2.44 27.35
N LEU A 104 -17.57 -2.49 26.38
CA LEU A 104 -16.94 -3.70 25.87
C LEU A 104 -15.44 -3.50 25.92
N ALA A 105 -14.76 -4.21 26.81
CA ALA A 105 -13.34 -4.06 27.02
C ALA A 105 -12.62 -5.40 26.99
N ALA A 106 -11.43 -5.44 26.43
CA ALA A 106 -10.53 -6.58 26.50
C ALA A 106 -9.10 -6.09 26.68
N THR A 107 -8.31 -6.79 27.48
CA THR A 107 -6.89 -6.46 27.64
C THR A 107 -6.08 -6.87 26.44
N ARG A 108 -6.39 -8.04 25.87
CA ARG A 108 -5.71 -8.57 24.70
C ARG A 108 -6.66 -9.38 23.84
N VAL A 109 -6.58 -9.17 22.53
CA VAL A 109 -7.26 -10.00 21.52
C VAL A 109 -6.21 -10.49 20.55
N GLU A 110 -6.18 -11.79 20.34
CA GLU A 110 -5.29 -12.45 19.39
C GLU A 110 -6.16 -13.19 18.36
N VAL A 111 -5.93 -12.93 17.09
CA VAL A 111 -6.63 -13.55 15.97
C VAL A 111 -5.63 -14.30 15.12
N GLY A 112 -5.78 -15.61 15.02
CA GLY A 112 -5.02 -16.48 14.13
C GLY A 112 -5.82 -16.74 12.86
N LEU A 113 -5.22 -16.50 11.71
CA LEU A 113 -5.77 -16.83 10.40
C LEU A 113 -4.99 -18.00 9.81
N HIS A 114 -5.73 -19.02 9.39
CA HIS A 114 -5.16 -20.16 8.67
C HIS A 114 -5.52 -20.04 7.18
N THR A 115 -4.57 -20.31 6.32
CA THR A 115 -4.81 -20.26 4.87
C THR A 115 -5.78 -21.38 4.48
N PRO A 116 -6.99 -21.07 3.97
CA PRO A 116 -7.98 -22.10 3.63
C PRO A 116 -7.48 -22.98 2.48
N ALA A 117 -7.66 -24.28 2.61
CA ALA A 117 -7.26 -25.26 1.60
C ALA A 117 -8.07 -25.11 0.27
N THR A 118 -9.21 -24.46 0.32
CA THR A 118 -10.07 -24.21 -0.85
C THR A 118 -10.67 -22.81 -0.74
N PRO A 119 -10.51 -21.94 -1.76
CA PRO A 119 -11.13 -20.62 -1.72
C PRO A 119 -12.67 -20.75 -1.64
N PRO A 120 -13.33 -19.91 -0.85
CA PRO A 120 -14.80 -19.91 -0.77
C PRO A 120 -15.39 -19.55 -2.15
N PRO A 121 -16.56 -20.12 -2.50
CA PRO A 121 -17.23 -19.76 -3.75
C PRO A 121 -17.67 -18.29 -3.71
N ASP A 122 -17.42 -17.58 -4.83
CA ASP A 122 -17.90 -16.22 -4.99
C ASP A 122 -19.43 -16.17 -4.90
N SER A 123 -19.97 -15.44 -3.95
CA SER A 123 -21.40 -15.20 -3.82
C SER A 123 -21.74 -13.81 -4.35
N ASP A 124 -22.45 -13.75 -5.46
CA ASP A 124 -22.94 -12.51 -6.09
C ASP A 124 -24.17 -11.89 -5.40
N GLU A 125 -24.58 -12.41 -4.22
CA GLU A 125 -25.75 -11.88 -3.54
C GLU A 125 -25.45 -10.53 -2.87
N PRO A 126 -26.27 -9.48 -3.13
CA PRO A 126 -26.10 -8.18 -2.51
C PRO A 126 -26.29 -8.29 -0.99
N PHE A 127 -25.23 -8.03 -0.24
CA PHE A 127 -25.26 -8.05 1.22
C PHE A 127 -26.02 -6.83 1.76
N ALA A 128 -27.17 -7.05 2.38
CA ALA A 128 -27.93 -6.02 3.08
C ALA A 128 -27.97 -6.32 4.59
N LEU A 129 -27.31 -5.49 5.38
CA LEU A 129 -27.34 -5.62 6.83
C LEU A 129 -28.65 -5.05 7.38
N ARG A 130 -29.55 -5.94 7.80
CA ARG A 130 -30.80 -5.55 8.47
C ARG A 130 -30.67 -5.78 9.96
N LEU A 131 -30.49 -4.70 10.72
CA LEU A 131 -30.45 -4.78 12.17
C LEU A 131 -31.90 -4.87 12.72
N PRO A 132 -32.26 -5.93 13.44
CA PRO A 132 -33.61 -6.08 14.05
C PRO A 132 -33.81 -5.10 15.20
N VAL A 133 -32.73 -4.65 15.82
CA VAL A 133 -32.66 -3.68 16.92
C VAL A 133 -31.58 -2.64 16.62
N GLU A 134 -31.74 -1.46 17.19
CA GLU A 134 -30.68 -0.45 17.17
C GLU A 134 -29.55 -0.87 18.12
N LEU A 135 -28.31 -0.57 17.77
CA LEU A 135 -27.11 -0.88 18.54
C LEU A 135 -26.45 0.43 18.99
N ALA A 136 -26.21 0.57 20.27
CA ALA A 136 -25.36 1.62 20.82
C ALA A 136 -24.25 0.98 21.67
N LEU A 137 -22.99 1.28 21.37
CA LEU A 137 -21.83 0.91 22.13
C LEU A 137 -21.11 2.19 22.55
N ASP A 138 -21.22 2.55 23.86
CA ASP A 138 -20.68 3.81 24.35
C ASP A 138 -19.16 3.75 24.42
N ARG A 139 -18.59 2.62 24.81
CA ARG A 139 -17.15 2.45 24.93
C ARG A 139 -16.71 1.05 24.51
N LEU A 140 -15.91 1.00 23.49
CA LEU A 140 -15.05 -0.14 23.11
C LEU A 140 -13.63 0.19 23.56
N SER A 141 -13.00 -0.68 24.32
CA SER A 141 -11.59 -0.52 24.69
C SER A 141 -10.81 -1.82 24.51
N LEU A 142 -9.69 -1.74 23.81
CA LEU A 142 -8.81 -2.87 23.57
C LEU A 142 -7.37 -2.44 23.85
N GLY A 143 -6.73 -3.17 24.77
CA GLY A 143 -5.34 -2.89 25.16
C GLY A 143 -4.35 -3.28 24.08
N GLU A 144 -4.41 -4.52 23.61
CA GLU A 144 -3.52 -5.06 22.59
C GLU A 144 -4.29 -5.96 21.63
N PHE A 145 -4.00 -5.80 20.33
CA PHE A 145 -4.48 -6.67 19.26
C PHE A 145 -3.30 -7.26 18.51
N VAL A 146 -3.26 -8.58 18.41
CA VAL A 146 -2.21 -9.33 17.71
C VAL A 146 -2.84 -10.17 16.62
N LEU A 147 -2.35 -10.02 15.40
CA LEU A 147 -2.76 -10.84 14.26
C LEU A 147 -1.67 -11.87 13.98
N ARG A 148 -2.05 -13.13 13.86
CA ARG A 148 -1.18 -14.22 13.45
C ARG A 148 -1.63 -14.79 12.11
N GLN A 149 -0.70 -15.15 11.27
CA GLN A 149 -0.96 -15.87 10.03
C GLN A 149 -0.21 -17.19 10.06
N ASP A 150 -0.94 -18.30 9.92
CA ASP A 150 -0.38 -19.66 9.96
C ASP A 150 0.50 -19.92 11.22
N GLY A 151 0.09 -19.33 12.37
CA GLY A 151 0.75 -19.46 13.66
C GLY A 151 1.88 -18.45 13.93
N GLU A 152 2.34 -17.70 12.94
CA GLU A 152 3.37 -16.66 13.12
C GLU A 152 2.75 -15.29 13.34
N PRO A 153 3.20 -14.49 14.34
CA PRO A 153 2.71 -13.15 14.54
C PRO A 153 3.15 -12.24 13.39
N LEU A 154 2.21 -11.49 12.85
CA LEU A 154 2.54 -10.43 11.89
C LEU A 154 3.37 -9.33 12.58
N PRO A 155 4.29 -8.67 11.87
CA PRO A 155 5.15 -7.63 12.44
C PRO A 155 4.40 -6.32 12.75
N VAL A 156 3.07 -6.39 12.90
CA VAL A 156 2.19 -5.27 13.20
C VAL A 156 1.38 -5.61 14.44
N SER A 157 1.42 -4.74 15.44
CA SER A 157 0.53 -4.80 16.60
C SER A 157 -0.32 -3.53 16.69
N ALA A 158 -1.59 -3.69 17.01
CA ALA A 158 -2.48 -2.58 17.30
C ALA A 158 -2.81 -2.57 18.80
N GLY A 159 -2.98 -1.39 19.37
CA GLY A 159 -3.30 -1.26 20.78
C GLY A 159 -3.88 0.10 21.13
N GLU A 160 -4.20 0.29 22.39
CA GLU A 160 -4.81 1.53 22.89
C GLU A 160 -6.05 1.94 22.08
N LEU A 161 -6.79 0.93 21.54
CA LEU A 161 -8.01 1.20 20.81
C LEU A 161 -9.10 1.66 21.77
N GLN A 162 -9.65 2.83 21.49
CA GLN A 162 -10.86 3.33 22.11
C GLN A 162 -11.82 3.82 21.02
N ALA A 163 -13.05 3.34 21.07
CA ALA A 163 -14.05 3.68 20.06
C ALA A 163 -15.46 3.63 20.64
N SER A 164 -16.39 4.26 19.96
CA SER A 164 -17.84 4.16 20.20
C SER A 164 -18.57 3.90 18.89
N LEU A 165 -19.71 3.20 18.96
CA LEU A 165 -20.51 2.82 17.80
C LEU A 165 -21.98 3.04 18.08
N ALA A 166 -22.66 3.69 17.15
CA ALA A 166 -24.12 3.76 17.10
C ALA A 166 -24.57 3.27 15.73
N ALA A 167 -25.46 2.27 15.68
CA ALA A 167 -25.96 1.75 14.43
C ALA A 167 -27.46 1.45 14.56
N GLY A 168 -28.22 1.78 13.53
CA GLY A 168 -29.67 1.60 13.51
C GLY A 168 -30.21 1.56 12.09
N ARG A 169 -31.53 1.71 11.98
CA ARG A 169 -32.21 1.67 10.67
C ARG A 169 -31.80 2.79 9.73
N HIS A 170 -31.30 3.90 10.27
CA HIS A 170 -30.96 5.13 9.54
C HIS A 170 -29.45 5.28 9.32
N GLY A 171 -28.66 4.21 9.53
CA GLY A 171 -27.22 4.24 9.30
C GLY A 171 -26.41 3.82 10.52
N ALA A 172 -25.11 4.06 10.44
CA ALA A 172 -24.15 3.77 11.51
C ALA A 172 -23.15 4.90 11.67
N ARG A 173 -22.73 5.13 12.90
CA ARG A 173 -21.65 6.06 13.27
C ARG A 173 -20.64 5.35 14.12
N LEU A 174 -19.41 5.34 13.68
CA LEU A 174 -18.23 4.89 14.44
C LEU A 174 -17.38 6.10 14.77
N THR A 175 -17.08 6.30 16.06
CA THR A 175 -16.08 7.28 16.48
C THR A 175 -14.88 6.52 17.03
N LEU A 176 -13.72 6.82 16.51
CA LEU A 176 -12.43 6.30 16.93
C LEU A 176 -11.75 7.39 17.77
N ASP A 177 -11.71 7.21 19.08
CA ASP A 177 -11.11 8.19 19.99
C ASP A 177 -9.58 8.05 20.02
N SER A 178 -9.09 6.82 19.96
CA SER A 178 -7.66 6.52 19.84
C SER A 178 -7.43 5.13 19.26
N LEU A 179 -6.38 5.00 18.49
CA LEU A 179 -5.79 3.73 18.02
C LEU A 179 -4.30 3.94 17.87
N ARG A 180 -3.51 3.03 18.41
CA ARG A 180 -2.06 2.98 18.18
C ARG A 180 -1.71 1.72 17.42
N VAL A 181 -1.02 1.88 16.31
CA VAL A 181 -0.44 0.78 15.53
C VAL A 181 1.07 0.88 15.60
N THR A 182 1.73 -0.20 16.01
CA THR A 182 3.18 -0.27 16.12
C THR A 182 3.73 -1.28 15.11
N HIS A 183 4.73 -0.88 14.38
CA HIS A 183 5.47 -1.68 13.42
C HIS A 183 6.97 -1.42 13.58
N ALA A 184 7.82 -2.28 13.03
CA ALA A 184 9.28 -2.12 13.10
C ALA A 184 9.78 -0.78 12.56
N VAL A 185 9.10 -0.19 11.57
CA VAL A 185 9.46 1.11 10.99
C VAL A 185 8.96 2.32 11.80
N GLY A 186 7.99 2.15 12.71
CA GLY A 186 7.47 3.27 13.48
C GLY A 186 6.12 3.00 14.12
N THR A 187 5.54 4.06 14.67
CA THR A 187 4.25 4.06 15.33
C THR A 187 3.28 4.97 14.59
N LEU A 188 2.06 4.51 14.39
CA LEU A 188 0.95 5.29 13.85
C LEU A 188 -0.11 5.46 14.95
N ARG A 189 -0.53 6.68 15.22
CA ARG A 189 -1.70 7.00 16.03
C ARG A 189 -2.81 7.47 15.11
N ALA A 190 -4.03 7.03 15.37
CA ALA A 190 -5.20 7.39 14.59
C ALA A 190 -6.36 7.78 15.51
N GLN A 191 -7.12 8.78 15.09
CA GLN A 191 -8.40 9.17 15.65
C GLN A 191 -9.33 9.65 14.54
N GLY A 192 -10.65 9.57 14.74
CA GLY A 192 -11.55 10.06 13.70
C GLY A 192 -12.97 9.56 13.80
N ARG A 193 -13.70 9.72 12.72
CA ARG A 193 -15.11 9.37 12.63
C ARG A 193 -15.44 8.78 11.27
N LEU A 194 -16.33 7.79 11.28
CA LEU A 194 -16.97 7.22 10.10
C LEU A 194 -18.48 7.26 10.30
N ASP A 195 -19.16 7.94 9.41
CA ASP A 195 -20.63 8.01 9.35
C ASP A 195 -21.10 7.28 8.08
N VAL A 196 -21.96 6.28 8.23
CA VAL A 196 -22.63 5.57 7.15
C VAL A 196 -24.10 5.96 7.20
N ALA A 197 -24.56 6.72 6.21
CA ALA A 197 -25.89 7.31 6.23
C ALA A 197 -27.03 6.29 5.96
N SER A 198 -26.69 5.12 5.37
CA SER A 198 -27.64 4.03 5.14
C SER A 198 -26.91 2.69 5.17
N LEU A 199 -27.49 1.68 5.83
CA LEU A 199 -26.99 0.30 5.83
C LEU A 199 -27.48 -0.51 4.61
N ALA A 200 -28.16 0.13 3.66
CA ALA A 200 -28.51 -0.43 2.36
C ALA A 200 -27.59 0.11 1.28
N GLN A 201 -27.33 -0.69 0.26
CA GLN A 201 -26.58 -0.26 -0.91
C GLN A 201 -27.17 1.03 -1.51
N PRO A 202 -26.32 1.93 -1.98
CA PRO A 202 -24.87 1.83 -2.23
C PRO A 202 -23.97 2.20 -1.03
N TRP A 203 -24.46 2.23 0.22
CA TRP A 203 -23.72 2.49 1.46
C TRP A 203 -23.05 3.87 1.46
N PRO A 204 -23.83 4.95 1.46
CA PRO A 204 -23.27 6.28 1.50
C PRO A 204 -22.51 6.50 2.81
N LEU A 205 -21.26 6.92 2.70
CA LEU A 205 -20.36 7.08 3.84
C LEU A 205 -19.58 8.41 3.76
N THR A 206 -19.24 8.90 4.94
CA THR A 206 -18.27 9.97 5.12
C THR A 206 -17.30 9.57 6.23
N ALA A 207 -16.02 9.78 6.02
CA ALA A 207 -14.98 9.49 6.99
C ALA A 207 -14.04 10.67 7.15
N SER A 208 -13.58 10.90 8.39
CA SER A 208 -12.48 11.82 8.67
C SER A 208 -11.55 11.15 9.68
N LEU A 209 -10.26 11.08 9.36
CA LEU A 209 -9.23 10.46 10.17
C LEU A 209 -8.05 11.41 10.32
N ASP A 210 -7.63 11.64 11.54
CA ASP A 210 -6.38 12.31 11.87
C ASP A 210 -5.35 11.25 12.24
N LEU A 211 -4.24 11.24 11.54
CA LEU A 211 -3.18 10.25 11.69
C LEU A 211 -1.88 10.95 12.09
N GLN A 212 -1.18 10.38 13.04
CA GLN A 212 0.15 10.84 13.44
C GLN A 212 1.11 9.65 13.30
N ALA A 213 2.00 9.75 12.32
CA ALA A 213 3.05 8.76 12.10
C ALA A 213 4.35 9.24 12.72
N GLN A 214 5.08 8.35 13.38
CA GLN A 214 6.35 8.61 14.03
C GLN A 214 7.31 7.49 13.69
N GLY A 215 8.47 7.83 13.13
CA GLY A 215 9.52 6.85 12.83
C GLY A 215 10.12 6.26 14.11
N SER A 216 10.52 4.99 14.07
CA SER A 216 11.12 4.28 15.21
C SER A 216 12.52 4.79 15.58
N GLY A 217 13.13 5.63 14.76
CA GLY A 217 14.45 6.22 14.96
C GLY A 217 14.97 6.88 13.69
N PRO A 218 16.18 7.45 13.73
CA PRO A 218 16.75 8.18 12.61
C PRO A 218 16.96 7.33 11.34
N GLU A 219 17.07 6.02 11.48
CA GLU A 219 17.22 5.08 10.35
C GLU A 219 15.86 4.57 9.82
N SER A 220 14.77 4.98 10.45
CA SER A 220 13.43 4.60 9.98
C SER A 220 13.14 5.19 8.60
N PRO A 221 12.53 4.42 7.67
CA PRO A 221 12.07 4.96 6.39
C PRO A 221 11.05 6.10 6.53
N LEU A 222 10.38 6.20 7.68
CA LEU A 222 9.46 7.29 8.01
C LEU A 222 10.17 8.55 8.50
N CYS A 223 11.47 8.47 8.81
CA CYS A 223 12.24 9.60 9.29
C CYS A 223 13.07 10.20 8.14
N LEU A 224 12.56 11.24 7.55
CA LEU A 224 13.24 11.98 6.47
C LEU A 224 14.17 13.07 7.01
N ALA A 225 14.09 13.39 8.31
CA ALA A 225 14.83 14.48 8.95
C ALA A 225 16.35 14.30 8.98
N PRO A 226 16.95 13.11 9.24
CA PRO A 226 18.41 12.94 9.21
C PRO A 226 19.02 13.20 7.84
N LEU A 227 18.25 12.96 6.78
CA LEU A 227 18.65 13.28 5.41
C LEU A 227 18.71 14.80 5.16
N LEU A 228 18.11 15.60 6.06
CA LEU A 228 17.97 17.04 5.95
C LEU A 228 19.01 17.81 6.75
N ASP A 229 19.45 17.29 7.91
CA ASP A 229 20.26 18.00 8.91
C ASP A 229 21.77 17.89 8.73
N ALA A 230 22.26 16.96 7.90
CA ALA A 230 23.70 16.72 7.75
C ALA A 230 24.50 17.94 7.22
N ARG A 231 23.84 18.91 6.57
CA ARG A 231 24.50 20.14 6.08
C ARG A 231 24.43 21.33 7.04
N ASP A 232 23.42 21.38 7.91
CA ASP A 232 23.23 22.54 8.80
C ASP A 232 24.15 22.49 10.02
N LYS A 233 24.54 21.30 10.48
CA LYS A 233 25.49 21.14 11.58
C LYS A 233 26.88 21.69 11.24
N THR A 234 27.37 21.46 10.02
CA THR A 234 28.66 22.02 9.58
C THR A 234 28.64 23.53 9.37
N ALA A 235 27.51 24.12 9.04
CA ALA A 235 27.33 25.56 8.93
C ALA A 235 27.18 26.21 10.32
N LYS A 236 26.43 25.59 11.24
CA LYS A 236 26.27 26.07 12.64
C LYS A 236 27.54 25.91 13.46
N ASP A 237 28.30 24.83 13.30
CA ASP A 237 29.60 24.67 13.99
C ASP A 237 30.67 25.66 13.51
N LYS A 238 30.62 26.12 12.25
CA LYS A 238 31.45 27.22 11.78
C LYS A 238 30.98 28.59 12.28
N ALA A 239 29.67 28.81 12.35
CA ALA A 239 29.09 30.06 12.89
C ALA A 239 29.18 30.18 14.42
N ALA A 240 29.17 29.06 15.15
CA ALA A 240 29.35 29.04 16.59
C ALA A 240 30.78 29.26 17.06
N LYS A 241 31.78 28.95 16.23
CA LYS A 241 33.19 29.25 16.53
C LYS A 241 33.55 30.73 16.37
N ASP A 242 32.76 31.50 15.61
CA ASP A 242 33.03 32.93 15.38
C ASP A 242 32.28 33.88 16.32
N LYS A 243 31.33 33.37 17.15
CA LYS A 243 30.60 34.19 18.14
C LYS A 243 30.86 33.78 19.56
N GLY A 244 32.09 33.63 19.93
CA GLY A 244 32.52 33.52 21.30
C GLY A 244 32.93 34.86 21.90
N LYS A 245 31.98 35.74 22.29
CA LYS A 245 32.07 36.77 23.32
C LYS A 245 30.90 37.74 23.14
N ASP A 246 29.83 37.56 23.86
CA ASP A 246 29.30 38.61 24.73
C ASP A 246 28.20 38.04 25.65
N LYS A 247 28.36 38.37 26.93
CA LYS A 247 27.41 38.09 28.01
C LYS A 247 26.34 39.19 28.00
N GLY A 248 25.08 38.83 28.12
CA GLY A 248 23.98 39.74 28.43
C GLY A 248 22.76 38.93 28.88
N LYS A 249 22.44 39.05 30.14
CA LYS A 249 21.29 38.62 30.91
C LYS A 249 20.00 39.25 30.38
N ASP A 250 18.89 38.57 30.35
CA ASP A 250 17.67 38.80 31.12
C ASP A 250 16.44 38.15 30.48
N ASP A 251 15.79 37.32 31.26
CA ASP A 251 14.39 37.03 31.50
C ASP A 251 13.32 37.38 30.42
N ALA A 252 12.61 36.35 29.99
CA ALA A 252 11.13 36.24 30.03
C ALA A 252 10.73 34.81 29.65
N GLY A 253 9.98 34.20 30.58
CA GLY A 253 9.48 32.81 30.44
C GLY A 253 8.54 32.62 29.29
N GLU A 254 9.07 32.14 28.20
CA GLU A 254 8.34 31.50 27.11
C GLU A 254 8.41 30.00 27.38
N LYS A 255 7.26 29.35 27.51
CA LYS A 255 7.19 27.89 27.60
C LYS A 255 8.03 27.33 26.46
N PRO A 256 8.97 26.41 26.75
CA PRO A 256 9.68 25.77 25.64
C PRO A 256 8.63 25.04 24.80
N ASP A 257 8.48 25.46 23.55
CA ASP A 257 7.86 24.63 22.53
C ASP A 257 8.57 23.28 22.59
N GLU A 258 7.81 22.25 22.88
CA GLU A 258 8.28 20.87 22.88
C GLU A 258 8.94 20.65 21.51
N PRO A 259 10.23 20.27 21.46
CA PRO A 259 10.93 20.19 20.17
C PRO A 259 10.13 19.28 19.26
N ALA A 260 9.67 19.82 18.15
CA ALA A 260 8.93 19.07 17.13
C ALA A 260 9.71 17.79 16.84
N ASP A 261 9.08 16.64 17.00
CA ASP A 261 9.71 15.33 16.77
C ASP A 261 10.29 15.29 15.35
N PRO A 262 11.60 15.16 15.18
CA PRO A 262 12.24 15.24 13.88
C PRO A 262 11.74 14.18 12.87
N CYS A 263 11.07 13.13 13.36
CA CYS A 263 10.53 12.05 12.54
C CYS A 263 8.98 12.00 12.52
N GLY A 264 8.33 13.05 13.02
CA GLY A 264 6.88 13.12 13.07
C GLY A 264 6.25 13.58 11.74
N LEU A 265 5.14 12.95 11.35
CA LEU A 265 4.29 13.32 10.21
C LEU A 265 2.82 13.30 10.66
N ALA A 266 2.15 14.43 10.52
CA ALA A 266 0.71 14.54 10.75
C ALA A 266 -0.03 14.45 9.41
N LEU A 267 -1.03 13.58 9.32
CA LEU A 267 -1.84 13.36 8.14
C LEU A 267 -3.32 13.49 8.50
N GLN A 268 -4.09 14.08 7.63
CA GLN A 268 -5.53 14.15 7.72
C GLN A 268 -6.14 13.51 6.46
N VAL A 269 -7.00 12.52 6.66
CA VAL A 269 -7.72 11.83 5.59
C VAL A 269 -9.19 12.17 5.70
N GLN A 270 -9.77 12.59 4.60
CA GLN A 270 -11.21 12.78 4.45
C GLN A 270 -11.68 11.91 3.29
N ALA A 271 -12.79 11.20 3.48
CA ALA A 271 -13.38 10.41 2.42
C ALA A 271 -14.89 10.59 2.41
N GLN A 272 -15.47 10.66 1.23
CA GLN A 272 -16.90 10.81 1.03
C GLN A 272 -17.38 10.07 -0.23
N GLY A 273 -18.56 9.53 -0.19
CA GLY A 273 -19.14 8.85 -1.33
C GLY A 273 -19.90 7.58 -0.96
N THR A 274 -19.75 6.57 -1.76
CA THR A 274 -20.38 5.25 -1.55
C THR A 274 -19.34 4.14 -1.74
N LEU A 275 -19.69 2.88 -1.40
CA LEU A 275 -18.82 1.75 -1.73
C LEU A 275 -18.70 1.49 -3.25
N GLU A 276 -19.55 2.09 -4.07
CA GLU A 276 -19.42 2.04 -5.54
C GLU A 276 -18.51 3.13 -6.06
N GLN A 277 -18.54 4.33 -5.43
CA GLN A 277 -17.71 5.47 -5.82
C GLN A 277 -17.35 6.29 -4.58
N LEU A 278 -16.06 6.36 -4.27
CA LEU A 278 -15.52 7.04 -3.10
C LEU A 278 -14.46 8.07 -3.53
N GLU A 279 -14.58 9.27 -3.02
CA GLU A 279 -13.56 10.31 -3.12
C GLU A 279 -12.80 10.40 -1.81
N ALA A 280 -11.48 10.45 -1.87
CA ALA A 280 -10.61 10.58 -0.71
C ALA A 280 -9.64 11.76 -0.91
N GLU A 281 -9.49 12.56 0.13
CA GLU A 281 -8.49 13.63 0.22
C GLU A 281 -7.55 13.32 1.38
N LEU A 282 -6.26 13.50 1.15
CA LEU A 282 -5.20 13.36 2.14
C LEU A 282 -4.41 14.66 2.18
N THR A 283 -4.33 15.27 3.33
CA THR A 283 -3.42 16.38 3.60
C THR A 283 -2.44 15.99 4.68
N GLY A 284 -1.22 16.49 4.60
CA GLY A 284 -0.22 16.13 5.59
C GLY A 284 0.87 17.16 5.71
N ALA A 285 1.48 17.21 6.89
CA ALA A 285 2.61 18.07 7.16
C ALA A 285 3.54 17.42 8.19
N GLY A 286 4.84 17.67 8.05
CA GLY A 286 5.87 17.20 8.97
C GLY A 286 7.22 17.12 8.29
N GLN A 287 8.28 17.19 9.07
CA GLN A 287 9.66 17.07 8.59
C GLN A 287 10.02 18.09 7.46
N GLY A 288 9.39 19.28 7.48
CA GLY A 288 9.58 20.28 6.44
C GLY A 288 8.89 19.95 5.10
N LEU A 289 7.97 18.98 5.10
CA LEU A 289 7.17 18.58 3.95
C LEU A 289 5.70 18.96 4.15
N ALA A 290 5.04 19.34 3.07
CA ALA A 290 3.58 19.43 2.99
C ALA A 290 3.10 18.52 1.85
N LEU A 291 2.09 17.73 2.13
CA LEU A 291 1.52 16.71 1.25
C LEU A 291 0.04 17.01 1.02
N GLU A 292 -0.37 17.04 -0.22
CA GLU A 292 -1.78 17.09 -0.65
C GLU A 292 -2.00 15.97 -1.65
N ALA A 293 -2.98 15.11 -1.41
CA ALA A 293 -3.35 14.08 -2.36
C ALA A 293 -4.87 13.94 -2.45
N ARG A 294 -5.36 13.58 -3.63
CA ARG A 294 -6.76 13.26 -3.88
C ARG A 294 -6.83 11.98 -4.66
N ALA A 295 -7.83 11.16 -4.36
CA ALA A 295 -8.06 9.91 -5.05
C ALA A 295 -9.55 9.68 -5.29
N GLY A 296 -9.90 9.30 -6.51
CA GLY A 296 -11.20 8.76 -6.85
C GLY A 296 -11.12 7.24 -6.90
N LEU A 297 -11.96 6.59 -6.12
CA LEU A 297 -11.92 5.16 -5.90
C LEU A 297 -13.23 4.50 -6.35
N LEU A 298 -13.14 3.30 -6.90
CA LEU A 298 -14.23 2.35 -7.10
C LEU A 298 -13.95 1.11 -6.25
N PRO A 299 -14.31 1.08 -4.95
CA PRO A 299 -13.89 0.04 -4.02
C PRO A 299 -14.25 -1.39 -4.43
N GLN A 300 -15.30 -1.57 -5.23
CA GLN A 300 -15.76 -2.89 -5.71
C GLN A 300 -15.09 -3.33 -7.02
N ALA A 301 -14.30 -2.46 -7.67
CA ALA A 301 -13.60 -2.83 -8.89
C ALA A 301 -12.33 -3.64 -8.57
N PRO A 302 -11.88 -4.53 -9.46
CA PRO A 302 -10.64 -5.29 -9.31
C PRO A 302 -9.43 -4.38 -9.03
N PHE A 303 -9.39 -3.21 -9.65
CA PHE A 303 -8.48 -2.13 -9.29
C PHE A 303 -9.27 -0.92 -8.80
N PRO A 304 -9.20 -0.61 -7.51
CA PRO A 304 -10.08 0.41 -6.92
C PRO A 304 -9.70 1.85 -7.28
N LEU A 305 -8.42 2.16 -7.60
CA LEU A 305 -7.97 3.51 -7.88
C LEU A 305 -8.33 3.92 -9.32
N ARG A 306 -9.10 4.99 -9.50
CA ARG A 306 -9.47 5.53 -10.82
C ARG A 306 -8.75 6.81 -11.15
N THR A 307 -8.74 7.72 -10.24
CA THR A 307 -8.00 8.98 -10.38
C THR A 307 -7.15 9.22 -9.16
N ALA A 308 -5.98 9.80 -9.34
CA ALA A 308 -5.17 10.27 -8.24
C ALA A 308 -4.46 11.56 -8.62
N SER A 309 -4.30 12.44 -7.67
CA SER A 309 -3.39 13.58 -7.74
C SER A 309 -2.59 13.65 -6.45
N LEU A 310 -1.31 13.93 -6.58
CA LEU A 310 -0.37 14.06 -5.48
C LEU A 310 0.40 15.36 -5.67
N LYS A 311 0.51 16.15 -4.62
CA LYS A 311 1.38 17.32 -4.58
C LYS A 311 2.17 17.28 -3.28
N LEU A 312 3.47 17.21 -3.41
CA LEU A 312 4.43 17.28 -2.32
C LEU A 312 5.21 18.58 -2.47
N THR A 313 5.25 19.37 -1.43
CA THR A 313 6.04 20.61 -1.39
C THR A 313 6.92 20.62 -0.16
N ARG A 314 8.03 21.33 -0.25
CA ARG A 314 9.01 21.42 0.79
C ARG A 314 9.36 22.88 1.09
N GLU A 315 9.88 23.17 2.29
CA GLU A 315 10.29 24.50 2.73
C GLU A 315 11.37 25.13 1.81
N ASP A 316 12.25 24.32 1.22
CA ASP A 316 13.26 24.75 0.26
C ASP A 316 12.73 25.04 -1.15
N LYS A 317 11.39 25.05 -1.32
CA LYS A 317 10.66 25.22 -2.58
C LYS A 317 10.89 24.09 -3.59
N SER A 318 11.34 22.92 -3.14
CA SER A 318 11.27 21.74 -3.98
C SER A 318 9.84 21.22 -4.01
N SER A 319 9.43 20.68 -5.15
CA SER A 319 8.07 20.17 -5.32
C SER A 319 8.05 18.92 -6.21
N LEU A 320 7.07 18.08 -5.97
CA LEU A 320 6.69 16.96 -6.81
C LEU A 320 5.18 16.97 -6.96
N ALA A 321 4.70 17.08 -8.19
CA ALA A 321 3.30 16.89 -8.54
C ALA A 321 3.17 15.65 -9.42
N ALA A 322 2.13 14.84 -9.18
CA ALA A 322 1.83 13.68 -10.00
C ALA A 322 0.31 13.52 -10.15
N THR A 323 -0.11 13.03 -11.30
CA THR A 323 -1.51 12.68 -11.57
C THR A 323 -1.59 11.29 -12.16
N LEU A 324 -2.67 10.60 -11.88
CA LEU A 324 -3.03 9.32 -12.45
C LEU A 324 -4.50 9.35 -12.86
N ASP A 325 -4.78 8.88 -14.05
CA ASP A 325 -6.12 8.65 -14.55
C ASP A 325 -6.20 7.22 -15.11
N TRP A 326 -7.10 6.43 -14.58
CA TRP A 326 -7.31 5.03 -14.92
C TRP A 326 -8.75 4.81 -15.38
N GLN A 327 -8.95 4.63 -16.65
CA GLN A 327 -10.28 4.54 -17.25
C GLN A 327 -10.45 3.28 -18.08
N PRO A 328 -11.64 2.65 -18.02
CA PRO A 328 -12.00 1.60 -18.96
C PRO A 328 -11.97 2.14 -20.40
N GLN A 329 -11.43 1.38 -21.33
CA GLN A 329 -11.35 1.82 -22.72
C GLN A 329 -12.71 1.63 -23.42
N PRO A 330 -13.32 2.70 -23.96
CA PRO A 330 -14.60 2.58 -24.66
C PRO A 330 -14.56 1.59 -25.81
N GLY A 331 -15.47 0.61 -25.82
CA GLY A 331 -15.59 -0.38 -26.91
C GLY A 331 -14.62 -1.57 -26.83
N GLN A 332 -13.81 -1.66 -25.79
CA GLN A 332 -12.91 -2.79 -25.53
C GLN A 332 -13.07 -3.28 -24.10
N PRO A 333 -14.06 -4.14 -23.82
CA PRO A 333 -14.27 -4.68 -22.48
C PRO A 333 -13.03 -5.46 -22.01
N GLY A 334 -12.61 -5.23 -20.75
CA GLY A 334 -11.43 -5.83 -20.17
C GLY A 334 -10.12 -5.07 -20.45
N ARG A 335 -10.15 -3.96 -21.22
CA ARG A 335 -9.02 -3.07 -21.41
C ARG A 335 -9.20 -1.76 -20.70
N ASP A 336 -8.16 -1.36 -20.01
CA ASP A 336 -8.06 -0.09 -19.30
C ASP A 336 -6.93 0.76 -19.90
N ARG A 337 -7.15 2.07 -19.92
CA ARG A 337 -6.12 3.05 -20.25
C ARG A 337 -5.67 3.74 -18.97
N VAL A 338 -4.38 3.79 -18.78
CA VAL A 338 -3.71 4.44 -17.64
C VAL A 338 -2.89 5.61 -18.15
N VAL A 339 -3.26 6.81 -17.74
CA VAL A 339 -2.49 8.01 -18.03
C VAL A 339 -1.92 8.56 -16.73
N ALA A 340 -0.60 8.66 -16.64
CA ALA A 340 0.06 9.26 -15.49
C ALA A 340 0.98 10.38 -15.95
N THR A 341 1.03 11.46 -15.18
CA THR A 341 1.97 12.56 -15.40
C THR A 341 2.68 12.89 -14.10
N PHE A 342 3.90 13.38 -14.21
CA PHE A 342 4.60 13.94 -13.06
C PHE A 342 5.42 15.18 -13.46
N GLU A 343 5.58 16.07 -12.48
CA GLU A 343 6.44 17.23 -12.56
C GLU A 343 7.21 17.38 -11.24
N ALA A 344 8.51 17.40 -11.34
CA ALA A 344 9.42 17.58 -10.22
C ALA A 344 10.22 18.85 -10.41
N GLU A 345 10.28 19.70 -9.40
CA GLU A 345 11.08 20.89 -9.38
C GLU A 345 12.08 20.84 -8.22
N ARG A 346 13.36 20.95 -8.56
CA ARG A 346 14.46 21.02 -7.59
C ARG A 346 14.43 19.89 -6.55
N LEU A 347 14.01 18.68 -6.94
CA LEU A 347 13.92 17.53 -6.06
C LEU A 347 15.33 17.02 -5.73
N ASP A 348 15.72 17.05 -4.47
CA ASP A 348 16.99 16.52 -4.00
C ASP A 348 16.89 15.00 -3.83
N LEU A 349 17.37 14.25 -4.84
CA LEU A 349 17.28 12.80 -4.85
C LEU A 349 18.16 12.15 -3.78
N GLN A 350 19.29 12.76 -3.42
CA GLN A 350 20.16 12.23 -2.37
C GLN A 350 19.46 12.25 -1.01
N ARG A 351 18.65 13.26 -0.76
CA ARG A 351 17.85 13.34 0.47
C ARG A 351 16.72 12.30 0.52
N LEU A 352 16.21 11.88 -0.64
CA LEU A 352 15.18 10.83 -0.71
C LEU A 352 15.75 9.41 -0.65
N ALA A 353 16.93 9.19 -1.27
CA ALA A 353 17.53 7.86 -1.41
C ALA A 353 18.72 7.61 -0.48
N GLY A 354 19.09 8.59 0.35
CA GLY A 354 20.23 8.51 1.25
C GLY A 354 21.59 8.61 0.56
N GLU A 355 22.63 8.19 1.28
CA GLU A 355 24.02 8.25 0.79
C GLU A 355 24.34 7.21 -0.31
N ALA A 356 23.38 6.32 -0.62
CA ALA A 356 23.54 5.32 -1.66
C ALA A 356 23.72 5.92 -3.05
N ILE A 357 23.29 7.17 -3.27
CA ILE A 357 23.45 7.89 -4.54
C ILE A 357 24.28 9.16 -4.35
N PRO A 358 24.99 9.61 -5.39
CA PRO A 358 25.72 10.88 -5.34
C PRO A 358 24.76 12.07 -5.23
N PRO A 359 25.25 13.27 -4.83
CA PRO A 359 24.44 14.47 -4.79
C PRO A 359 23.72 14.71 -6.12
N ALA A 360 22.39 14.72 -6.07
CA ALA A 360 21.57 14.84 -7.27
C ALA A 360 20.36 15.74 -7.02
N MET A 361 20.16 16.69 -7.92
CA MET A 361 19.02 17.59 -7.96
C MET A 361 18.25 17.35 -9.25
N LEU A 362 16.96 17.04 -9.16
CA LEU A 362 16.16 16.74 -10.34
C LEU A 362 15.07 17.80 -10.53
N SER A 363 15.02 18.35 -11.75
CA SER A 363 13.88 19.09 -12.27
C SER A 363 13.50 18.42 -13.58
N ALA A 364 12.34 17.77 -13.58
CA ALA A 364 11.90 16.96 -14.71
C ALA A 364 10.39 16.91 -14.79
N ARG A 365 9.87 16.70 -15.97
CA ARG A 365 8.48 16.37 -16.23
C ARG A 365 8.39 15.13 -17.11
N GLY A 366 7.37 14.34 -16.90
CA GLY A 366 7.17 13.13 -17.66
C GLY A 366 5.73 12.68 -17.69
N GLY A 367 5.48 11.72 -18.56
CA GLY A 367 4.16 11.10 -18.68
C GLY A 367 4.28 9.67 -19.12
N LEU A 368 3.32 8.88 -18.69
CA LEU A 368 3.06 7.51 -19.09
C LEU A 368 1.63 7.45 -19.62
N ASP A 369 1.46 6.85 -20.80
CA ASP A 369 0.16 6.49 -21.37
C ASP A 369 0.22 5.00 -21.72
N ALA A 370 -0.55 4.19 -21.02
CA ALA A 370 -0.48 2.74 -21.13
C ALA A 370 -1.88 2.12 -21.30
N GLU A 371 -1.94 1.06 -22.08
CA GLU A 371 -3.10 0.18 -22.23
C GLU A 371 -2.79 -1.15 -21.55
N VAL A 372 -3.64 -1.55 -20.61
CA VAL A 372 -3.43 -2.75 -19.77
C VAL A 372 -4.70 -3.60 -19.71
N ASP A 373 -4.54 -4.92 -19.58
CA ASP A 373 -5.62 -5.84 -19.19
C ASP A 373 -5.36 -6.30 -17.77
N ASP A 374 -6.35 -6.19 -16.88
CA ASP A 374 -6.37 -6.74 -15.51
C ASP A 374 -5.06 -6.59 -14.72
N LEU A 375 -4.34 -5.45 -14.85
CA LEU A 375 -3.05 -5.18 -14.18
C LEU A 375 -1.88 -6.12 -14.57
N SER A 376 -2.15 -7.20 -15.28
CA SER A 376 -1.16 -8.26 -15.53
C SER A 376 -0.55 -8.21 -16.94
N SER A 377 -1.25 -7.61 -17.88
CA SER A 377 -0.86 -7.63 -19.29
C SER A 377 -0.78 -6.21 -19.87
N LEU A 378 0.42 -5.78 -20.20
CA LEU A 378 0.65 -4.52 -20.91
C LEU A 378 0.47 -4.74 -22.41
N HIS A 379 -0.43 -3.97 -23.04
CA HIS A 379 -0.61 -3.98 -24.50
C HIS A 379 0.23 -2.93 -25.18
N ARG A 380 0.21 -1.73 -24.67
CA ARG A 380 0.98 -0.60 -25.18
C ARG A 380 1.37 0.33 -24.04
N ALA A 381 2.53 0.93 -24.14
CA ALA A 381 2.90 2.04 -23.28
C ALA A 381 3.73 3.06 -24.05
N THR A 382 3.48 4.32 -23.78
CA THR A 382 4.30 5.45 -24.22
C THR A 382 4.80 6.19 -23.01
N LEU A 383 6.12 6.28 -22.86
CA LEU A 383 6.80 7.00 -21.81
C LEU A 383 7.47 8.24 -22.39
N THR A 384 7.28 9.37 -21.74
CA THR A 384 8.01 10.60 -22.02
C THR A 384 8.68 11.13 -20.76
N LEU A 385 9.91 11.62 -20.87
CA LEU A 385 10.64 12.25 -19.79
C LEU A 385 11.44 13.42 -20.36
N ASP A 386 11.28 14.59 -19.80
CA ASP A 386 12.04 15.81 -20.14
C ASP A 386 12.75 16.29 -18.87
N VAL A 387 14.06 16.11 -18.83
CA VAL A 387 14.93 16.59 -17.75
C VAL A 387 15.32 18.01 -18.07
N THR A 388 14.80 18.96 -17.29
CA THR A 388 14.93 20.39 -17.55
C THR A 388 16.22 20.97 -17.00
N LYS A 389 16.53 22.18 -17.43
CA LYS A 389 17.68 22.96 -16.92
C LYS A 389 17.54 23.16 -15.40
N GLY A 390 18.65 23.03 -14.68
CA GLY A 390 18.71 23.10 -13.23
C GLY A 390 18.86 21.75 -12.57
N SER A 391 18.68 20.66 -13.32
CA SER A 391 19.01 19.32 -12.84
C SER A 391 20.52 19.10 -12.80
N SER A 392 20.95 18.32 -11.81
CA SER A 392 22.35 17.92 -11.66
C SER A 392 22.44 16.52 -11.09
N TRP A 393 23.47 15.79 -11.48
CA TRP A 393 23.85 14.50 -10.93
C TRP A 393 25.34 14.52 -10.62
N ASN A 394 25.73 14.12 -9.44
CA ASN A 394 27.12 14.18 -8.96
C ASN A 394 27.80 15.54 -9.23
N ARG A 395 27.04 16.64 -8.98
CA ARG A 395 27.48 18.05 -9.24
C ARG A 395 27.71 18.40 -10.70
N HIS A 396 27.36 17.52 -11.65
CA HIS A 396 27.39 17.80 -13.09
C HIS A 396 25.99 18.15 -13.59
N PRO A 397 25.86 19.13 -14.50
CA PRO A 397 24.56 19.46 -15.07
C PRO A 397 24.00 18.27 -15.84
N LEU A 398 22.71 17.97 -15.58
CA LEU A 398 21.94 16.91 -16.24
C LEU A 398 20.82 17.56 -17.04
N ALA A 399 20.68 17.20 -18.31
CA ALA A 399 19.54 17.61 -19.14
C ALA A 399 19.29 16.57 -20.23
N GLY A 400 18.08 16.57 -20.79
CA GLY A 400 17.78 15.75 -21.95
C GLY A 400 16.37 15.24 -21.98
N LYS A 401 16.10 14.38 -22.95
CA LYS A 401 14.77 13.84 -23.20
C LYS A 401 14.84 12.34 -23.44
N VAL A 402 13.79 11.67 -23.01
CA VAL A 402 13.52 10.26 -23.29
C VAL A 402 12.10 10.16 -23.81
N ALA A 403 11.92 9.54 -24.95
CA ALA A 403 10.64 9.12 -25.48
C ALA A 403 10.73 7.65 -25.88
N ALA A 404 9.87 6.83 -25.34
CA ALA A 404 9.81 5.41 -25.67
C ALA A 404 8.37 4.98 -25.83
N SER A 405 8.11 4.20 -26.86
CA SER A 405 6.82 3.54 -27.08
C SER A 405 7.07 2.05 -27.25
N VAL A 406 6.34 1.25 -26.50
CA VAL A 406 6.40 -0.20 -26.53
C VAL A 406 5.01 -0.79 -26.74
N SER A 407 4.95 -1.92 -27.43
CA SER A 407 3.71 -2.69 -27.62
C SER A 407 3.96 -4.14 -27.23
N ALA A 408 2.94 -4.80 -26.71
CA ALA A 408 2.99 -6.24 -26.47
C ALA A 408 3.05 -7.00 -27.80
N LEU A 409 3.70 -8.14 -27.79
CA LEU A 409 3.58 -9.17 -28.84
C LEU A 409 2.12 -9.66 -28.83
N GLY A 410 1.26 -8.94 -29.54
CA GLY A 410 -0.17 -9.16 -29.50
C GLY A 410 -0.59 -10.48 -30.13
N ASP A 411 -1.65 -11.05 -29.58
CA ASP A 411 -2.48 -11.96 -30.32
C ASP A 411 -3.05 -11.23 -31.57
N PRO A 412 -3.03 -11.83 -32.74
CA PRO A 412 -3.65 -11.23 -33.90
C PRO A 412 -5.13 -10.97 -33.60
N PRO A 413 -5.70 -9.85 -34.02
CA PRO A 413 -7.10 -9.54 -33.78
C PRO A 413 -7.99 -10.67 -34.32
N GLY A 414 -8.65 -11.41 -33.39
CA GLY A 414 -9.56 -12.51 -33.73
C GLY A 414 -9.20 -13.91 -33.22
N ALA A 415 -8.10 -14.08 -32.49
CA ALA A 415 -7.82 -15.37 -31.84
C ALA A 415 -8.56 -15.43 -30.49
N PHE A 416 -9.59 -16.27 -30.42
CA PHE A 416 -10.21 -16.63 -29.12
C PHE A 416 -9.15 -17.24 -28.22
N ALA A 417 -9.04 -16.69 -27.00
CA ALA A 417 -8.10 -17.11 -26.00
C ALA A 417 -8.31 -18.59 -25.62
N THR A 418 -7.54 -19.46 -26.20
CA THR A 418 -7.22 -20.75 -25.60
C THR A 418 -5.93 -20.55 -24.84
N ALA A 419 -6.02 -20.63 -23.51
CA ALA A 419 -4.90 -20.50 -22.59
C ALA A 419 -3.75 -21.44 -23.00
N ALA A 420 -2.74 -20.89 -23.66
CA ALA A 420 -1.48 -21.58 -23.89
C ALA A 420 -0.53 -21.20 -22.74
N PRO A 421 0.20 -22.18 -22.18
CA PRO A 421 1.10 -21.92 -21.07
C PRO A 421 2.18 -20.91 -21.47
N ALA A 422 2.45 -19.95 -20.59
CA ALA A 422 3.48 -18.92 -20.73
C ALA A 422 4.81 -19.51 -21.21
N GLN A 423 5.31 -19.04 -22.35
CA GLN A 423 6.57 -19.52 -22.92
C GLN A 423 7.75 -18.65 -22.42
N PRO A 424 8.88 -19.26 -22.04
CA PRO A 424 9.94 -18.60 -21.28
C PRO A 424 10.96 -17.77 -22.08
N HIS A 425 10.69 -17.33 -23.31
CA HIS A 425 11.72 -16.77 -24.21
C HIS A 425 11.28 -15.55 -25.03
N ALA A 426 10.50 -14.65 -24.44
CA ALA A 426 10.35 -13.29 -24.96
C ALA A 426 11.29 -12.32 -24.24
N LEU A 427 11.55 -11.13 -24.78
CA LEU A 427 11.99 -10.00 -23.94
C LEU A 427 11.16 -10.04 -22.66
N PRO A 428 11.71 -9.70 -21.46
CA PRO A 428 10.90 -9.68 -20.26
C PRO A 428 9.57 -8.99 -20.55
N GLY A 429 8.45 -9.76 -20.58
CA GLY A 429 7.12 -9.26 -20.88
C GLY A 429 6.61 -9.41 -22.33
N GLY A 430 7.38 -10.01 -23.28
CA GLY A 430 6.87 -10.17 -24.65
C GLY A 430 6.60 -8.85 -25.39
N LEU A 431 7.41 -7.83 -25.15
CA LEU A 431 7.25 -6.48 -25.68
C LEU A 431 8.17 -6.24 -26.90
N TRP A 432 7.75 -5.41 -27.82
CA TRP A 432 8.61 -4.78 -28.82
C TRP A 432 8.71 -3.28 -28.61
N VAL A 433 9.69 -2.66 -29.26
CA VAL A 433 9.93 -1.23 -29.18
C VAL A 433 9.44 -0.59 -30.47
N ASP A 434 8.33 0.13 -30.42
CA ASP A 434 7.76 0.86 -31.56
C ASP A 434 8.60 2.10 -31.89
N GLN A 435 9.05 2.78 -30.85
CA GLN A 435 9.88 3.97 -30.94
C GLN A 435 10.75 4.10 -29.70
N LEU A 436 12.00 4.46 -29.91
CA LEU A 436 12.92 4.87 -28.88
C LEU A 436 13.64 6.13 -29.34
N ASP A 437 13.63 7.18 -28.55
CA ASP A 437 14.40 8.40 -28.74
C ASP A 437 14.92 8.89 -27.39
N VAL A 438 16.21 8.80 -27.20
CA VAL A 438 16.92 9.18 -25.98
C VAL A 438 18.03 10.14 -26.36
N ASP A 439 18.07 11.33 -25.77
CA ASP A 439 19.19 12.26 -25.84
C ASP A 439 19.43 12.84 -24.44
N LEU A 440 20.35 12.24 -23.70
CA LEU A 440 20.71 12.64 -22.34
C LEU A 440 22.14 13.17 -22.29
N GLN A 441 22.33 14.26 -21.56
CA GLN A 441 23.64 14.89 -21.34
C GLN A 441 23.88 15.04 -19.84
N LEU A 442 25.01 14.54 -19.36
CA LEU A 442 25.51 14.70 -18.01
C LEU A 442 26.89 15.31 -18.02
N GLY A 443 26.98 16.63 -17.81
CA GLY A 443 28.20 17.35 -17.97
C GLY A 443 28.79 17.19 -19.40
N PRO A 444 30.02 16.65 -19.54
CA PRO A 444 30.62 16.40 -20.84
C PRO A 444 30.16 15.06 -21.47
N ASN A 445 29.45 14.22 -20.71
CA ASN A 445 29.00 12.91 -21.17
C ASN A 445 27.68 13.03 -21.93
N ARG A 446 27.52 12.23 -22.96
CA ARG A 446 26.27 12.19 -23.74
C ARG A 446 25.88 10.76 -24.10
N VAL A 447 24.60 10.49 -24.01
CA VAL A 447 24.00 9.22 -24.40
C VAL A 447 22.86 9.51 -25.39
N ARG A 448 22.93 8.91 -26.55
CA ARG A 448 21.89 8.94 -27.58
C ARG A 448 21.48 7.53 -27.94
N ALA A 449 20.19 7.27 -27.94
CA ALA A 449 19.65 6.02 -28.44
C ALA A 449 18.42 6.33 -29.30
N GLN A 450 18.36 5.73 -30.49
CA GLN A 450 17.25 5.94 -31.42
C GLN A 450 16.91 4.65 -32.11
N GLY A 451 15.63 4.47 -32.42
CA GLY A 451 15.20 3.42 -33.32
C GLY A 451 13.92 2.74 -32.93
N LYS A 452 13.73 1.58 -33.51
CA LYS A 452 12.61 0.70 -33.27
C LYS A 452 13.04 -0.75 -33.40
N LEU A 453 12.30 -1.65 -32.78
CA LEU A 453 12.48 -3.09 -32.91
C LEU A 453 11.11 -3.75 -32.88
N ASP A 454 10.62 -4.17 -34.02
CA ASP A 454 9.34 -4.84 -34.19
C ASP A 454 9.50 -6.27 -34.75
N GLU A 455 8.39 -6.94 -34.95
CA GLU A 455 8.37 -8.33 -35.46
C GLU A 455 8.98 -8.45 -36.88
N ARG A 456 8.85 -7.44 -37.70
CA ARG A 456 9.19 -7.50 -39.15
C ARG A 456 10.48 -6.81 -39.49
N ALA A 457 10.78 -5.73 -38.78
CA ALA A 457 11.96 -4.90 -39.02
C ALA A 457 12.41 -4.22 -37.75
N GLY A 458 13.67 -3.93 -37.61
CA GLY A 458 14.21 -3.19 -36.50
C GLY A 458 15.49 -2.50 -36.87
N ALA A 459 15.70 -1.35 -36.29
CA ALA A 459 16.95 -0.62 -36.32
C ALA A 459 17.06 0.16 -35.02
N LEU A 460 17.94 -0.29 -34.14
CA LEU A 460 18.29 0.42 -32.90
C LEU A 460 19.73 0.89 -32.99
N LYS A 461 19.98 2.14 -32.63
CA LYS A 461 21.31 2.72 -32.58
C LYS A 461 21.52 3.33 -31.19
N LEU A 462 22.66 3.04 -30.60
CA LEU A 462 23.13 3.63 -29.35
C LEU A 462 24.48 4.27 -29.61
N ASP A 463 24.64 5.52 -29.21
CA ASP A 463 25.92 6.23 -29.15
C ASP A 463 26.06 6.85 -27.75
N ALA A 464 26.94 6.29 -26.95
CA ALA A 464 27.24 6.76 -25.60
C ALA A 464 28.70 7.19 -25.57
N GLN A 465 28.94 8.46 -25.25
CA GLN A 465 30.23 9.07 -25.08
C GLN A 465 30.38 9.61 -23.67
N ALA A 466 31.26 9.02 -22.91
CA ALA A 466 31.52 9.35 -21.52
C ALA A 466 32.99 9.68 -21.31
N PRO A 467 33.44 10.88 -21.71
CA PRO A 467 34.83 11.34 -21.47
C PRO A 467 35.16 11.46 -19.98
N ARG A 468 34.12 11.46 -19.10
CA ARG A 468 34.27 11.54 -17.65
C ARG A 468 33.33 10.62 -16.95
N LEU A 469 33.74 9.37 -16.68
CA LEU A 469 32.95 8.39 -15.96
C LEU A 469 32.71 8.77 -14.50
N ASP A 470 33.61 9.53 -13.89
CA ASP A 470 33.47 10.06 -12.53
C ASP A 470 32.24 10.99 -12.38
N ALA A 471 31.72 11.53 -13.47
CA ALA A 471 30.50 12.31 -13.46
C ALA A 471 29.24 11.44 -13.18
N PHE A 472 29.24 10.17 -13.58
CA PHE A 472 28.15 9.25 -13.26
C PHE A 472 28.24 8.77 -11.82
N TRP A 473 29.45 8.38 -11.39
CA TRP A 473 29.65 7.83 -10.06
C TRP A 473 30.99 8.16 -9.49
N PRO A 474 31.08 8.69 -8.25
CA PRO A 474 32.35 8.95 -7.59
C PRO A 474 33.20 7.66 -7.52
N GLY A 475 34.46 7.75 -7.86
CA GLY A 475 35.39 6.62 -7.78
C GLY A 475 35.49 5.75 -9.03
N ILE A 476 34.79 6.09 -10.12
CA ILE A 476 34.98 5.44 -11.43
C ILE A 476 35.73 6.41 -12.37
N PRO A 477 37.05 6.46 -12.28
CA PRO A 477 37.84 7.39 -13.12
C PRO A 477 38.01 6.82 -14.53
N GLY A 478 38.10 7.71 -15.50
CA GLY A 478 38.37 7.33 -16.88
C GLY A 478 37.34 7.83 -17.87
N ALA A 479 37.51 7.39 -19.11
CA ALA A 479 36.60 7.67 -20.21
C ALA A 479 36.12 6.37 -20.86
N ALA A 480 34.86 6.36 -21.29
CA ALA A 480 34.30 5.25 -22.05
C ALA A 480 33.53 5.76 -23.27
N SER A 481 33.49 4.95 -24.31
CA SER A 481 32.58 5.14 -25.43
C SER A 481 31.96 3.80 -25.82
N VAL A 482 30.69 3.84 -26.15
CA VAL A 482 29.96 2.67 -26.64
C VAL A 482 29.16 3.08 -27.85
N LYS A 483 29.35 2.36 -28.95
CA LYS A 483 28.48 2.44 -30.13
C LYS A 483 27.85 1.07 -30.35
N ALA A 484 26.55 1.02 -30.40
CA ALA A 484 25.85 -0.21 -30.70
C ALA A 484 24.83 0.03 -31.82
N ALA A 485 24.71 -0.94 -32.69
CA ALA A 485 23.70 -0.98 -33.72
C ALA A 485 23.08 -2.38 -33.75
N LEU A 486 21.76 -2.42 -33.81
CA LEU A 486 20.97 -3.65 -33.97
C LEU A 486 20.07 -3.45 -35.19
N ASP A 487 20.22 -4.32 -36.19
CA ASP A 487 19.44 -4.29 -37.41
C ASP A 487 18.74 -5.63 -37.63
N GLY A 488 17.52 -5.59 -38.17
CA GLY A 488 16.73 -6.76 -38.47
C GLY A 488 15.50 -6.93 -37.59
N ALA A 489 14.68 -7.93 -37.94
CA ALA A 489 13.45 -8.26 -37.22
C ALA A 489 13.77 -8.91 -35.87
N LEU A 490 12.81 -8.89 -34.93
CA LEU A 490 12.93 -9.55 -33.63
C LEU A 490 13.31 -11.03 -33.74
N ALA A 491 12.76 -11.73 -34.76
CA ALA A 491 13.07 -13.14 -35.00
C ALA A 491 14.44 -13.37 -35.68
N ARG A 492 15.02 -12.36 -36.30
CA ARG A 492 16.30 -12.46 -36.99
C ARG A 492 17.00 -11.09 -37.01
N HIS A 493 17.91 -10.88 -36.10
CA HIS A 493 18.64 -9.62 -35.97
C HIS A 493 20.16 -9.83 -36.03
N ARG A 494 20.85 -8.79 -36.39
CA ARG A 494 22.32 -8.67 -36.32
C ARG A 494 22.66 -7.48 -35.46
N GLY A 495 23.61 -7.66 -34.57
CA GLY A 495 24.11 -6.59 -33.72
C GLY A 495 25.59 -6.42 -33.86
N ARG A 496 26.01 -5.15 -33.76
CA ARG A 496 27.40 -4.75 -33.64
C ARG A 496 27.52 -3.85 -32.43
N ILE A 497 28.49 -4.13 -31.56
CA ILE A 497 28.83 -3.31 -30.41
C ILE A 497 30.33 -2.99 -30.48
N GLU A 498 30.65 -1.73 -30.42
CA GLU A 498 32.00 -1.22 -30.30
C GLU A 498 32.12 -0.49 -28.96
N ALA A 499 32.99 -0.93 -28.08
CA ALA A 499 33.21 -0.33 -26.78
C ALA A 499 34.66 -0.03 -26.58
N ALA A 500 34.96 1.13 -26.02
CA ALA A 500 36.32 1.51 -25.67
C ALA A 500 36.32 2.10 -24.25
N TYR A 501 37.35 1.77 -23.50
CA TYR A 501 37.61 2.33 -22.17
C TYR A 501 39.02 2.86 -22.10
N THR A 502 39.22 4.03 -21.50
CA THR A 502 40.51 4.66 -21.27
C THR A 502 40.61 5.04 -19.80
N PRO A 503 41.51 4.43 -19.01
CA PRO A 503 41.70 4.80 -17.61
C PRO A 503 42.28 6.22 -17.47
N ALA A 504 41.90 6.92 -16.40
CA ALA A 504 42.35 8.30 -16.14
C ALA A 504 43.81 8.37 -15.68
N ASP A 505 44.30 7.35 -14.98
CA ASP A 505 45.62 7.37 -14.35
C ASP A 505 46.74 6.95 -15.31
N ALA A 506 47.77 7.77 -15.44
CA ALA A 506 48.98 7.46 -16.21
C ALA A 506 49.75 6.26 -15.64
N ARG A 507 49.73 6.04 -14.31
CA ARG A 507 50.37 4.87 -13.65
C ARG A 507 49.67 3.57 -13.98
N ALA A 508 48.33 3.60 -14.16
CA ALA A 508 47.59 2.43 -14.61
C ALA A 508 47.96 1.98 -16.02
N ARG A 509 48.48 2.90 -16.86
CA ARG A 509 48.99 2.59 -18.21
C ARG A 509 50.31 1.82 -18.16
N VAL A 510 51.15 2.11 -17.17
CA VAL A 510 52.46 1.45 -16.99
C VAL A 510 52.30 0.03 -16.41
N LEU A 511 51.25 -0.22 -15.64
CA LEU A 511 50.97 -1.52 -15.03
C LEU A 511 50.12 -2.46 -15.93
N GLY A 512 50.04 -2.18 -17.24
CA GLY A 512 49.32 -3.05 -18.18
C GLY A 512 47.78 -2.95 -18.11
N ARG A 513 47.22 -2.01 -17.36
CA ARG A 513 45.81 -1.63 -17.44
C ARG A 513 45.58 -0.69 -18.65
N ALA A 514 45.91 -1.22 -19.81
CA ALA A 514 45.86 -0.49 -21.09
C ALA A 514 44.41 -0.19 -21.49
N ARG A 515 44.26 0.70 -22.45
CA ARG A 515 42.99 0.94 -23.17
C ARG A 515 42.39 -0.40 -23.58
N ALA A 516 41.17 -0.67 -23.11
CA ALA A 516 40.41 -1.83 -23.56
C ALA A 516 39.52 -1.43 -24.73
N GLN A 517 39.61 -2.14 -25.82
CA GLN A 517 38.70 -2.02 -26.95
C GLN A 517 38.07 -3.40 -27.19
N ALA A 518 36.77 -3.44 -27.31
CA ALA A 518 36.04 -4.64 -27.63
C ALA A 518 35.13 -4.36 -28.83
N GLN A 519 35.15 -5.26 -29.78
CA GLN A 519 34.21 -5.28 -30.90
C GLN A 519 33.51 -6.64 -30.88
N LEU A 520 32.21 -6.61 -30.80
CA LEU A 520 31.37 -7.78 -30.78
C LEU A 520 30.37 -7.71 -31.93
N GLU A 521 30.37 -8.73 -32.77
CA GLU A 521 29.30 -8.96 -33.75
C GLU A 521 28.53 -10.20 -33.36
N PHE A 522 27.24 -10.09 -33.34
CA PHE A 522 26.37 -11.21 -33.03
C PHE A 522 25.18 -11.26 -34.00
N SER A 523 24.65 -12.45 -34.18
CA SER A 523 23.38 -12.63 -34.89
C SER A 523 22.54 -13.60 -34.07
N GLY A 524 21.25 -13.31 -33.94
CA GLY A 524 20.33 -14.09 -33.13
C GLY A 524 18.91 -13.98 -33.60
N GLY A 525 18.01 -14.67 -32.95
CA GLY A 525 16.58 -14.54 -33.09
C GLY A 525 15.92 -14.72 -31.76
N TRP A 526 15.04 -13.80 -31.39
CA TRP A 526 14.11 -13.92 -30.28
C TRP A 526 12.77 -14.39 -30.84
N GLY A 527 12.60 -15.70 -30.99
CA GLY A 527 11.39 -16.28 -31.57
C GLY A 527 10.87 -17.44 -30.72
N ARG A 528 9.59 -17.70 -30.83
CA ARG A 528 8.90 -18.79 -30.16
C ARG A 528 9.61 -20.12 -30.42
N GLY A 529 10.27 -20.62 -29.40
CA GLY A 529 10.50 -22.03 -29.10
C GLY A 529 11.04 -22.96 -30.16
N ARG A 530 12.30 -22.78 -30.58
CA ARG A 530 13.20 -23.91 -30.80
C ARG A 530 14.47 -23.66 -30.00
N PRO A 531 14.96 -24.63 -29.19
CA PRO A 531 16.28 -24.47 -28.57
C PRO A 531 17.28 -24.16 -29.68
N PRO A 532 18.19 -23.19 -29.45
CA PRO A 532 19.21 -22.89 -30.42
C PRO A 532 19.97 -24.19 -30.71
N ARG A 533 20.06 -24.59 -31.98
CA ARG A 533 21.11 -25.49 -32.39
C ARG A 533 22.39 -24.85 -31.88
N ALA A 534 23.23 -25.66 -31.21
CA ALA A 534 24.52 -25.22 -30.70
C ALA A 534 25.16 -24.27 -31.72
N PRO A 535 25.59 -23.08 -31.31
CA PRO A 535 26.22 -22.15 -32.23
C PRO A 535 27.41 -22.85 -32.91
N PRO A 536 27.66 -22.61 -34.17
CA PRO A 536 28.94 -22.94 -34.75
C PRO A 536 29.99 -22.27 -33.87
N PRO A 537 31.17 -22.86 -33.67
CA PRO A 537 32.17 -22.37 -32.75
C PRO A 537 32.39 -20.88 -32.98
N ALA A 538 32.22 -20.12 -31.91
CA ALA A 538 32.24 -18.68 -31.87
C ALA A 538 33.41 -18.13 -32.69
N GLY A 539 33.08 -17.27 -33.65
CA GLY A 539 34.08 -16.47 -34.32
C GLY A 539 34.92 -15.72 -33.29
N ALA A 540 36.20 -15.90 -33.35
CA ALA A 540 37.18 -15.41 -32.41
C ALA A 540 36.93 -13.96 -32.05
N ALA A 541 36.65 -13.68 -30.77
CA ALA A 541 36.75 -12.35 -30.20
C ALA A 541 38.20 -11.85 -30.42
N ARG A 542 38.39 -10.89 -31.31
CA ARG A 542 39.71 -10.28 -31.51
C ARG A 542 39.90 -9.25 -30.42
N TYR A 543 40.56 -9.65 -29.36
CA TYR A 543 41.15 -8.72 -28.39
C TYR A 543 42.44 -8.14 -29.01
N ARG A 544 42.45 -6.86 -29.25
CA ARG A 544 43.72 -6.14 -29.43
C ARG A 544 44.07 -5.44 -28.13
N ALA A 545 45.11 -5.91 -27.47
CA ALA A 545 45.72 -5.30 -26.29
C ALA A 545 46.53 -4.04 -26.69
#